data_0620dd68ccbd2095a5e6da6c64904841
#
_entry.id   0620dd68ccbd2095a5e6da6c64904841
#
_cell.length_a   1.000
_cell.length_b   1.000
_cell.length_c   1.000
_cell.angle_alpha   90.00
_cell.angle_beta   90.00
_cell.angle_gamma   90.00
#
_symmetry.space_group_name_H-M   'P 1'
#
loop_
_entity.id
_entity.type
_entity.pdbx_description
1 polymer ?
#
loop_
_entity_poly.entity_id
_entity_poly.type
_entity_poly.pdbx_seq_one_letter_code
_entity_poly.pdbx_strand_id
1 'polypeptide(L)'
;MKKILIPLAALLCACSQQGAAPAAASAAADAAVDTTLDVTADTVAAEAVTPAPQTGMETDATSGATAVPNETLFNGLLVIPPQDRATVTLTMGGSIRSTSLLPGAYVEKGSVLATLENPDFIALQQAYLDSHAQNEYLRTEYLRQQTLSREEVASQKRFQQSRADYLSMRSRMDAAAAQLALLGIDTTRLLTSGIVPCLEIKAPISGYATDVKMNVGRHFDVGEPLCEIVDKRNMMLRLTAYEKDLAHLKSGEQVAFRVNGMGQETFHGTVAMIGQQVNNENRSIDVYVRISGQHPQFRPGMYATARILRK
;
A
#
# COMPACT_ATOMS: atom_id res chain seq x y z
N MET A 1 -16.41 74.43 12.20
CA MET A 1 -16.78 74.49 13.65
C MET A 1 -17.79 73.41 13.94
N LYS A 2 -17.38 72.43 14.64
CA LYS A 2 -17.99 71.64 15.70
C LYS A 2 -17.19 70.34 15.89
N LYS A 3 -16.33 70.37 16.85
CA LYS A 3 -15.63 69.23 17.45
C LYS A 3 -16.63 68.49 18.32
N ILE A 4 -16.78 67.19 18.14
CA ILE A 4 -17.44 66.33 19.12
C ILE A 4 -16.42 65.32 19.60
N LEU A 5 -16.01 65.55 20.83
CA LEU A 5 -15.16 64.69 21.65
C LEU A 5 -16.12 63.84 22.49
N ILE A 6 -15.98 62.51 22.48
CA ILE A 6 -16.68 61.64 23.44
C ILE A 6 -15.73 60.50 23.86
N PRO A 7 -15.80 60.06 25.12
CA PRO A 7 -14.62 59.64 25.85
C PRO A 7 -14.40 58.12 25.91
N LEU A 8 -13.19 57.84 26.25
CA LEU A 8 -12.57 56.59 26.68
C LEU A 8 -13.27 56.10 27.97
N ALA A 9 -13.86 54.92 27.94
CA ALA A 9 -14.24 54.18 29.15
C ALA A 9 -13.41 52.89 29.22
N ALA A 10 -12.39 52.96 30.04
CA ALA A 10 -11.63 51.81 30.52
C ALA A 10 -12.49 51.11 31.59
N LEU A 11 -12.68 49.80 31.45
CA LEU A 11 -13.13 48.96 32.55
C LEU A 11 -12.12 47.83 32.75
N LEU A 12 -11.23 48.08 33.68
CA LEU A 12 -10.42 47.08 34.36
C LEU A 12 -11.35 46.30 35.32
N CYS A 13 -11.37 44.99 35.18
CA CYS A 13 -11.76 44.11 36.27
C CYS A 13 -10.74 42.99 36.37
N ALA A 14 -9.83 43.18 37.33
CA ALA A 14 -8.94 42.15 37.83
C ALA A 14 -9.65 41.44 39.00
N CYS A 15 -9.19 40.25 39.27
CA CYS A 15 -9.29 39.40 40.47
C CYS A 15 -9.83 38.02 40.08
N SER A 16 -9.32 36.93 40.49
CA SER A 16 -8.26 36.44 41.37
C SER A 16 -8.34 34.92 41.29
N GLN A 17 -7.26 34.28 41.06
CA GLN A 17 -6.55 33.40 41.96
C GLN A 17 -7.33 32.34 42.75
N GLN A 18 -6.83 31.11 42.63
CA GLN A 18 -6.78 30.01 43.59
C GLN A 18 -7.86 28.96 43.57
N GLY A 19 -7.36 27.74 43.46
CA GLY A 19 -8.00 26.54 43.98
C GLY A 19 -7.47 25.26 43.37
N ALA A 20 -6.28 24.82 43.77
CA ALA A 20 -5.92 23.55 44.35
C ALA A 20 -6.68 22.29 43.85
N ALA A 21 -5.90 21.34 43.38
CA ALA A 21 -6.24 19.93 43.30
C ALA A 21 -6.55 19.35 44.70
N PRO A 22 -7.28 18.26 44.77
CA PRO A 22 -6.82 17.18 45.59
C PRO A 22 -6.71 15.86 44.83
N ALA A 23 -5.57 15.22 45.05
CA ALA A 23 -5.39 13.80 44.96
C ALA A 23 -6.28 13.10 46.00
N ALA A 24 -6.96 12.05 45.60
CA ALA A 24 -7.51 11.07 46.51
C ALA A 24 -7.20 9.70 45.94
N ALA A 25 -6.19 9.11 46.54
CA ALA A 25 -5.96 7.66 46.60
C ALA A 25 -7.01 7.06 47.55
N SER A 26 -7.30 5.80 47.31
CA SER A 26 -7.91 4.78 48.20
C SER A 26 -8.94 3.97 47.40
N ALA A 27 -9.01 2.68 47.46
CA ALA A 27 -8.39 1.67 48.27
C ALA A 27 -8.48 0.34 47.55
N ALA A 28 -7.55 -0.50 47.84
CA ALA A 28 -7.54 -1.92 47.54
C ALA A 28 -8.75 -2.61 48.14
N ALA A 29 -9.30 -3.59 47.43
CA ALA A 29 -10.06 -4.68 48.02
C ALA A 29 -9.49 -5.97 47.45
N ASP A 30 -8.75 -6.58 48.29
CA ASP A 30 -8.22 -7.90 48.34
C ASP A 30 -9.38 -8.90 48.35
N ALA A 31 -9.35 -9.89 47.48
CA ALA A 31 -10.11 -11.12 47.63
C ALA A 31 -9.26 -12.25 47.01
N ALA A 32 -8.34 -12.72 47.82
CA ALA A 32 -7.71 -14.01 47.67
C ALA A 32 -8.73 -15.10 47.86
N VAL A 33 -8.95 -15.94 46.85
CA VAL A 33 -9.56 -17.26 47.02
C VAL A 33 -8.46 -18.25 46.75
N ASP A 34 -7.96 -18.74 47.88
CA ASP A 34 -7.11 -19.92 48.01
C ASP A 34 -7.97 -21.16 47.72
N THR A 35 -7.60 -21.92 46.71
CA THR A 35 -8.11 -23.28 46.53
C THR A 35 -6.91 -24.16 46.20
N THR A 36 -6.30 -24.64 47.26
CA THR A 36 -5.39 -25.79 47.26
C THR A 36 -6.19 -27.05 46.97
N LEU A 37 -5.95 -27.64 45.79
CA LEU A 37 -6.32 -29.02 45.53
C LEU A 37 -5.04 -29.87 45.49
N ASP A 38 -4.97 -30.69 46.53
CA ASP A 38 -4.06 -31.77 46.78
C ASP A 38 -4.05 -32.79 45.64
N VAL A 39 -2.90 -33.01 45.00
CA VAL A 39 -2.71 -34.10 44.03
C VAL A 39 -1.79 -35.12 44.65
N THR A 40 -2.39 -36.16 45.11
CA THR A 40 -1.73 -37.39 45.53
C THR A 40 -0.94 -38.00 44.37
N ALA A 41 0.34 -38.21 44.62
CA ALA A 41 1.26 -38.95 43.77
C ALA A 41 0.85 -40.44 43.78
N ASP A 42 0.56 -41.00 42.62
CA ASP A 42 0.46 -42.42 42.43
C ASP A 42 1.68 -42.90 41.62
N THR A 43 2.56 -43.59 42.33
CA THR A 43 3.79 -44.19 41.84
C THR A 43 3.45 -45.53 41.20
N VAL A 44 3.55 -45.67 39.90
CA VAL A 44 3.49 -46.98 39.24
C VAL A 44 4.87 -47.29 38.63
N ALA A 45 5.36 -48.43 39.09
CA ALA A 45 6.69 -48.98 38.88
C ALA A 45 7.03 -49.24 37.39
N ALA A 46 8.29 -48.95 37.08
CA ALA A 46 8.95 -49.36 35.82
C ALA A 46 9.23 -50.85 35.83
N GLU A 47 8.69 -51.56 34.88
CA GLU A 47 9.11 -52.93 34.54
C GLU A 47 10.12 -52.89 33.42
N ALA A 48 11.34 -53.31 33.74
CA ALA A 48 12.45 -53.46 32.78
C ALA A 48 12.27 -54.77 31.99
N VAL A 49 12.10 -54.67 30.70
CA VAL A 49 12.16 -55.82 29.78
C VAL A 49 13.51 -55.88 29.13
N THR A 50 14.26 -56.91 29.49
CA THR A 50 15.56 -57.29 28.94
C THR A 50 15.39 -57.89 27.51
N PRO A 51 16.17 -57.54 26.50
CA PRO A 51 16.13 -58.24 25.21
C PRO A 51 16.99 -59.50 25.23
N ALA A 52 16.41 -60.56 24.75
CA ALA A 52 17.13 -61.80 24.44
C ALA A 52 17.82 -61.74 23.06
N PRO A 53 18.93 -62.46 22.86
CA PRO A 53 19.70 -62.41 21.63
C PRO A 53 19.08 -63.31 20.56
N GLN A 54 18.87 -62.78 19.34
CA GLN A 54 18.54 -63.61 18.20
C GLN A 54 19.71 -63.62 17.20
N THR A 55 20.12 -64.84 17.00
CA THR A 55 21.10 -65.41 16.09
C THR A 55 20.91 -64.99 14.63
N GLY A 56 22.03 -64.84 13.97
CA GLY A 56 22.14 -64.40 12.58
C GLY A 56 21.41 -65.24 11.56
N MET A 57 21.10 -64.53 10.47
CA MET A 57 20.90 -65.14 9.16
C MET A 57 21.40 -64.14 8.12
N GLU A 58 22.59 -64.41 7.61
CA GLU A 58 23.15 -63.78 6.41
C GLU A 58 22.23 -64.09 5.26
N THR A 59 21.63 -63.10 4.64
CA THR A 59 21.13 -63.21 3.30
C THR A 59 21.78 -62.09 2.47
N ASP A 60 22.66 -62.52 1.67
CA ASP A 60 23.25 -61.84 0.55
C ASP A 60 22.14 -61.26 -0.32
N ALA A 61 22.00 -59.95 -0.33
CA ALA A 61 21.16 -59.22 -1.29
C ALA A 61 22.03 -58.11 -1.90
N THR A 62 22.64 -58.41 -2.99
CA THR A 62 23.16 -57.50 -3.97
C THR A 62 22.00 -56.58 -4.38
N SER A 63 21.74 -55.54 -3.64
CA SER A 63 20.86 -54.44 -4.04
C SER A 63 21.72 -53.41 -4.72
N GLY A 64 21.63 -53.36 -6.04
CA GLY A 64 22.14 -52.26 -6.84
C GLY A 64 21.60 -50.97 -6.30
N ALA A 65 22.40 -50.25 -5.54
CA ALA A 65 22.14 -48.88 -5.16
C ALA A 65 22.12 -48.04 -6.44
N THR A 66 20.95 -47.93 -7.03
CA THR A 66 20.68 -46.86 -7.98
C THR A 66 20.94 -45.59 -7.18
N ALA A 67 22.05 -44.92 -7.48
CA ALA A 67 22.37 -43.61 -6.91
C ALA A 67 21.17 -42.69 -7.18
N VAL A 68 20.35 -42.47 -6.16
CA VAL A 68 19.30 -41.48 -6.22
C VAL A 68 20.04 -40.15 -6.41
N PRO A 69 19.86 -39.47 -7.53
CA PRO A 69 20.51 -38.19 -7.74
C PRO A 69 20.17 -37.33 -6.53
N ASN A 70 21.17 -36.65 -6.00
CA ASN A 70 21.10 -35.83 -4.80
C ASN A 70 20.16 -34.60 -5.07
N GLU A 71 18.86 -34.88 -5.23
CA GLU A 71 17.84 -33.91 -5.59
C GLU A 71 17.52 -33.11 -4.35
N THR A 72 18.03 -31.90 -4.28
CA THR A 72 17.67 -30.97 -3.21
C THR A 72 16.25 -30.47 -3.46
N LEU A 73 15.38 -30.73 -2.47
CA LEU A 73 14.00 -30.21 -2.46
C LEU A 73 13.98 -28.83 -1.81
N PHE A 74 13.32 -27.91 -2.46
CA PHE A 74 13.11 -26.56 -1.98
C PHE A 74 11.63 -26.31 -1.78
N ASN A 75 11.27 -25.73 -0.67
CA ASN A 75 9.92 -25.25 -0.41
C ASN A 75 9.80 -23.79 -0.85
N GLY A 76 8.63 -23.41 -1.30
CA GLY A 76 8.39 -22.04 -1.73
C GLY A 76 6.92 -21.66 -1.78
N LEU A 77 6.70 -20.43 -2.21
CA LEU A 77 5.39 -19.81 -2.34
C LEU A 77 5.25 -19.15 -3.70
N LEU A 78 4.06 -19.24 -4.27
CA LEU A 78 3.71 -18.42 -5.45
C LEU A 78 3.54 -16.96 -4.99
N VAL A 79 4.29 -16.06 -5.60
CA VAL A 79 4.30 -14.63 -5.29
C VAL A 79 4.05 -13.80 -6.53
N ILE A 80 3.52 -12.60 -6.32
CA ILE A 80 3.39 -11.59 -7.38
C ILE A 80 4.56 -10.61 -7.22
N PRO A 81 5.30 -10.31 -8.30
CA PRO A 81 6.32 -9.27 -8.28
C PRO A 81 5.73 -7.92 -7.86
N PRO A 82 6.49 -7.07 -7.16
CA PRO A 82 5.99 -5.75 -6.71
C PRO A 82 5.45 -4.87 -7.83
N GLN A 83 6.00 -4.98 -9.05
CA GLN A 83 5.56 -4.23 -10.22
C GLN A 83 4.18 -4.64 -10.76
N ASP A 84 3.72 -5.85 -10.43
CA ASP A 84 2.45 -6.42 -10.84
C ASP A 84 1.40 -6.38 -9.71
N ARG A 85 1.70 -5.63 -8.64
CA ARG A 85 0.82 -5.36 -7.51
C ARG A 85 0.67 -3.85 -7.34
N ALA A 86 -0.54 -3.38 -7.16
CA ALA A 86 -0.80 -1.97 -6.87
C ALA A 86 -1.74 -1.86 -5.67
N THR A 87 -1.33 -1.10 -4.68
CA THR A 87 -2.19 -0.68 -3.57
C THR A 87 -2.89 0.61 -3.96
N VAL A 88 -4.21 0.61 -3.95
CA VAL A 88 -5.01 1.79 -4.23
C VAL A 88 -5.19 2.56 -2.93
N THR A 89 -4.64 3.77 -2.88
CA THR A 89 -4.74 4.68 -1.74
C THR A 89 -5.35 6.01 -2.17
N LEU A 90 -5.83 6.79 -1.23
CA LEU A 90 -6.37 8.12 -1.48
C LEU A 90 -5.29 9.19 -1.40
N THR A 91 -5.25 10.09 -2.38
CA THR A 91 -4.48 11.33 -2.33
C THR A 91 -5.22 12.47 -1.60
N MET A 92 -6.55 12.33 -1.48
CA MET A 92 -7.42 13.23 -0.71
C MET A 92 -8.40 12.35 0.08
N GLY A 93 -8.53 12.56 1.39
CA GLY A 93 -9.47 11.82 2.23
C GLY A 93 -10.92 12.10 1.85
N GLY A 94 -11.85 11.31 2.40
CA GLY A 94 -13.27 11.51 2.16
C GLY A 94 -14.11 10.26 2.38
N SER A 95 -15.41 10.38 2.14
CA SER A 95 -16.36 9.28 2.32
C SER A 95 -16.70 8.61 0.99
N ILE A 96 -16.75 7.29 0.98
CA ILE A 96 -17.14 6.51 -0.21
C ILE A 96 -18.64 6.72 -0.46
N ARG A 97 -18.97 7.32 -1.60
CA ARG A 97 -20.36 7.49 -2.05
C ARG A 97 -20.91 6.22 -2.67
N SER A 98 -20.15 5.61 -3.56
CA SER A 98 -20.54 4.36 -4.21
C SER A 98 -19.31 3.54 -4.57
N THR A 99 -19.47 2.22 -4.60
CA THR A 99 -18.50 1.26 -5.12
C THR A 99 -19.21 0.12 -5.78
N SER A 100 -18.69 -0.35 -6.90
CA SER A 100 -19.11 -1.56 -7.59
C SER A 100 -18.11 -2.69 -7.47
N LEU A 101 -17.02 -2.47 -6.73
CA LEU A 101 -15.92 -3.40 -6.63
C LEU A 101 -16.25 -4.55 -5.67
N LEU A 102 -16.13 -5.77 -6.18
CA LEU A 102 -16.25 -7.00 -5.38
C LEU A 102 -14.86 -7.62 -5.17
N PRO A 103 -14.58 -8.21 -3.99
CA PRO A 103 -13.38 -8.99 -3.77
C PRO A 103 -13.26 -10.12 -4.83
N GLY A 104 -12.11 -10.22 -5.47
CA GLY A 104 -11.86 -11.20 -6.53
C GLY A 104 -12.33 -10.79 -7.93
N ALA A 105 -13.00 -9.66 -8.10
CA ALA A 105 -13.39 -9.16 -9.41
C ALA A 105 -12.16 -8.73 -10.24
N TYR A 106 -12.23 -8.97 -11.56
CA TYR A 106 -11.24 -8.44 -12.49
C TYR A 106 -11.59 -6.99 -12.84
N VAL A 107 -10.59 -6.12 -12.81
CA VAL A 107 -10.71 -4.71 -13.18
C VAL A 107 -9.69 -4.35 -14.26
N GLU A 108 -10.06 -3.47 -15.16
CA GLU A 108 -9.18 -2.93 -16.17
C GLU A 108 -8.52 -1.64 -15.67
N LYS A 109 -7.29 -1.39 -16.12
CA LYS A 109 -6.60 -0.11 -15.85
C LYS A 109 -7.46 1.08 -16.28
N GLY A 110 -7.67 2.04 -15.37
CA GLY A 110 -8.48 3.23 -15.61
C GLY A 110 -9.97 3.06 -15.33
N SER A 111 -10.47 1.85 -15.05
CA SER A 111 -11.85 1.64 -14.64
C SER A 111 -12.13 2.28 -13.27
N VAL A 112 -13.34 2.79 -13.07
CA VAL A 112 -13.76 3.39 -11.81
C VAL A 112 -14.07 2.30 -10.80
N LEU A 113 -13.37 2.33 -9.66
CA LEU A 113 -13.53 1.39 -8.55
C LEU A 113 -14.56 1.88 -7.54
N ALA A 114 -14.51 3.17 -7.25
CA ALA A 114 -15.39 3.83 -6.31
C ALA A 114 -15.49 5.33 -6.62
N THR A 115 -16.50 5.98 -6.08
CA THR A 115 -16.62 7.43 -6.07
C THR A 115 -16.52 7.96 -4.65
N LEU A 116 -15.77 9.04 -4.48
CA LEU A 116 -15.49 9.69 -3.19
C LEU A 116 -16.17 11.05 -3.13
N GLU A 117 -16.73 11.37 -1.98
CA GLU A 117 -17.24 12.71 -1.66
C GLU A 117 -16.29 13.39 -0.67
N ASN A 118 -15.89 14.61 -1.02
CA ASN A 118 -15.12 15.49 -0.15
C ASN A 118 -15.42 16.96 -0.46
N PRO A 119 -15.80 17.77 0.55
CA PRO A 119 -16.03 19.21 0.38
C PRO A 119 -14.78 19.97 -0.11
N ASP A 120 -13.58 19.57 0.34
CA ASP A 120 -12.32 20.22 -0.05
C ASP A 120 -12.01 20.00 -1.54
N PHE A 121 -12.50 18.90 -2.12
CA PHE A 121 -12.40 18.64 -3.56
C PHE A 121 -13.21 19.69 -4.35
N ILE A 122 -14.39 20.06 -3.87
CA ILE A 122 -15.22 21.10 -4.48
C ILE A 122 -14.54 22.46 -4.33
N ALA A 123 -14.03 22.76 -3.12
CA ALA A 123 -13.34 24.02 -2.84
C ALA A 123 -12.08 24.20 -3.71
N LEU A 124 -11.31 23.12 -3.95
CA LEU A 124 -10.14 23.16 -4.84
C LEU A 124 -10.52 23.49 -6.28
N GLN A 125 -11.60 22.91 -6.79
CA GLN A 125 -12.11 23.20 -8.14
C GLN A 125 -12.56 24.66 -8.25
N GLN A 126 -13.28 25.16 -7.22
CA GLN A 126 -13.68 26.58 -7.16
C GLN A 126 -12.46 27.48 -7.14
N ALA A 127 -11.45 27.22 -6.31
CA ALA A 127 -10.23 28.02 -6.24
C ALA A 127 -9.49 28.09 -7.58
N TYR A 128 -9.50 26.99 -8.36
CA TYR A 128 -8.95 27.01 -9.72
C TYR A 128 -9.76 27.89 -10.66
N LEU A 129 -11.09 27.76 -10.68
CA LEU A 129 -11.98 28.56 -11.55
C LEU A 129 -11.87 30.06 -11.25
N ASP A 130 -11.85 30.44 -9.98
CA ASP A 130 -11.68 31.82 -9.53
C ASP A 130 -10.31 32.36 -9.95
N SER A 131 -9.24 31.59 -9.72
CA SER A 131 -7.90 31.98 -10.12
C SER A 131 -7.74 32.09 -11.64
N HIS A 132 -8.41 31.24 -12.41
CA HIS A 132 -8.41 31.29 -13.88
C HIS A 132 -9.09 32.57 -14.38
N ALA A 133 -10.29 32.89 -13.90
CA ALA A 133 -11.02 34.10 -14.29
C ALA A 133 -10.24 35.37 -13.93
N GLN A 134 -9.67 35.41 -12.73
CA GLN A 134 -8.87 36.57 -12.28
C GLN A 134 -7.56 36.69 -13.10
N ASN A 135 -6.94 35.57 -13.47
CA ASN A 135 -5.73 35.55 -14.27
C ASN A 135 -5.99 36.09 -15.69
N GLU A 136 -7.13 35.79 -16.31
CA GLU A 136 -7.51 36.34 -17.62
C GLU A 136 -7.68 37.84 -17.55
N TYR A 137 -8.35 38.36 -16.53
CA TYR A 137 -8.50 39.79 -16.29
C TYR A 137 -7.13 40.48 -16.13
N LEU A 138 -6.29 39.97 -15.23
CA LEU A 138 -4.96 40.54 -14.94
C LEU A 138 -4.02 40.46 -16.14
N ARG A 139 -4.11 39.39 -16.93
CA ARG A 139 -3.36 39.26 -18.18
C ARG A 139 -3.71 40.38 -19.16
N THR A 140 -5.01 40.67 -19.31
CA THR A 140 -5.49 41.71 -20.20
C THR A 140 -5.02 43.09 -19.72
N GLU A 141 -5.09 43.35 -18.41
CA GLU A 141 -4.59 44.59 -17.80
C GLU A 141 -3.07 44.74 -17.96
N TYR A 142 -2.31 43.68 -17.71
CA TYR A 142 -0.86 43.68 -17.92
C TYR A 142 -0.48 44.01 -19.36
N LEU A 143 -1.15 43.40 -20.36
CA LEU A 143 -0.91 43.69 -21.77
C LEU A 143 -1.25 45.14 -22.14
N ARG A 144 -2.35 45.69 -21.59
CA ARG A 144 -2.73 47.10 -21.76
C ARG A 144 -1.68 48.00 -21.16
N GLN A 145 -1.24 47.80 -19.94
CA GLN A 145 -0.19 48.58 -19.29
C GLN A 145 1.16 48.47 -20.01
N GLN A 146 1.47 47.33 -20.57
CA GLN A 146 2.67 47.11 -21.36
C GLN A 146 2.67 47.99 -22.63
N THR A 147 1.55 48.06 -23.34
CA THR A 147 1.41 48.90 -24.54
C THR A 147 1.51 50.39 -24.18
N LEU A 148 0.76 50.83 -23.16
CA LEU A 148 0.79 52.23 -22.70
C LEU A 148 2.17 52.67 -22.18
N SER A 149 2.92 51.77 -21.55
CA SER A 149 4.28 52.05 -21.08
C SER A 149 5.27 52.17 -22.23
N ARG A 150 5.09 51.41 -23.33
CA ARG A 150 5.92 51.55 -24.56
C ARG A 150 5.67 52.87 -25.29
N GLU A 151 4.44 53.38 -25.20
CA GLU A 151 4.04 54.68 -25.79
C GLU A 151 4.32 55.85 -24.85
N GLU A 152 5.06 55.64 -23.75
CA GLU A 152 5.41 56.62 -22.73
C GLU A 152 4.21 57.30 -22.03
N VAL A 153 3.02 56.73 -22.15
CA VAL A 153 1.78 57.28 -21.58
C VAL A 153 1.54 56.77 -20.15
N ALA A 154 2.02 55.57 -19.83
CA ALA A 154 1.84 54.99 -18.51
C ALA A 154 3.09 55.04 -17.62
N SER A 155 2.88 55.21 -16.32
CA SER A 155 3.97 55.12 -15.32
C SER A 155 4.58 53.71 -15.25
N GLN A 156 5.91 53.61 -15.28
CA GLN A 156 6.65 52.37 -15.05
C GLN A 156 6.22 51.62 -13.81
N LYS A 157 5.84 52.34 -12.74
CA LYS A 157 5.33 51.75 -11.49
C LYS A 157 4.04 50.94 -11.74
N ARG A 158 3.09 51.49 -12.54
CA ARG A 158 1.82 50.79 -12.86
C ARG A 158 2.07 49.55 -13.71
N PHE A 159 2.97 49.61 -14.66
CA PHE A 159 3.36 48.46 -15.47
C PHE A 159 3.98 47.36 -14.61
N GLN A 160 4.93 47.71 -13.72
CA GLN A 160 5.54 46.72 -12.80
C GLN A 160 4.52 46.09 -11.85
N GLN A 161 3.59 46.88 -11.32
CA GLN A 161 2.51 46.42 -10.47
C GLN A 161 1.60 45.43 -11.21
N SER A 162 1.09 45.78 -12.40
CA SER A 162 0.21 44.92 -13.19
C SER A 162 0.91 43.58 -13.58
N ARG A 163 2.23 43.66 -13.85
CA ARG A 163 3.04 42.47 -14.11
C ARG A 163 3.15 41.57 -12.90
N ALA A 164 3.40 42.15 -11.72
CA ALA A 164 3.52 41.39 -10.47
C ALA A 164 2.20 40.70 -10.12
N ASP A 165 1.07 41.42 -10.25
CA ASP A 165 -0.28 40.92 -9.97
C ASP A 165 -0.64 39.77 -10.93
N TYR A 166 -0.38 39.93 -12.21
CA TYR A 166 -0.57 38.86 -13.21
C TYR A 166 0.25 37.61 -12.90
N LEU A 167 1.56 37.78 -12.62
CA LEU A 167 2.43 36.65 -12.33
C LEU A 167 2.05 35.92 -11.03
N SER A 168 1.66 36.67 -9.99
CA SER A 168 1.16 36.11 -8.73
C SER A 168 -0.09 35.28 -8.95
N MET A 169 -1.06 35.79 -9.70
CA MET A 169 -2.32 35.06 -9.94
C MET A 169 -2.10 33.85 -10.83
N ARG A 170 -1.23 33.97 -11.85
CA ARG A 170 -0.83 32.82 -12.69
C ARG A 170 -0.22 31.70 -11.85
N SER A 171 0.67 32.02 -10.93
CA SER A 171 1.27 31.03 -10.03
C SER A 171 0.23 30.31 -9.17
N ARG A 172 -0.79 31.04 -8.67
CA ARG A 172 -1.90 30.44 -7.91
C ARG A 172 -2.75 29.51 -8.76
N MET A 173 -3.08 29.95 -9.98
CA MET A 173 -3.81 29.12 -10.95
C MET A 173 -3.04 27.85 -11.31
N ASP A 174 -1.74 27.98 -11.61
CA ASP A 174 -0.88 26.85 -11.97
C ASP A 174 -0.75 25.85 -10.79
N ALA A 175 -0.67 26.35 -9.54
CA ALA A 175 -0.65 25.50 -8.36
C ALA A 175 -1.96 24.72 -8.16
N ALA A 176 -3.11 25.38 -8.30
CA ALA A 176 -4.42 24.72 -8.20
C ALA A 176 -4.61 23.71 -9.35
N ALA A 177 -4.16 24.03 -10.57
CA ALA A 177 -4.18 23.11 -11.69
C ALA A 177 -3.34 21.86 -11.44
N ALA A 178 -2.14 22.01 -10.86
CA ALA A 178 -1.28 20.89 -10.51
C ALA A 178 -1.93 19.98 -9.44
N GLN A 179 -2.58 20.56 -8.44
CA GLN A 179 -3.31 19.79 -7.42
C GLN A 179 -4.49 19.00 -8.03
N LEU A 180 -5.26 19.62 -8.94
CA LEU A 180 -6.33 18.93 -9.65
C LEU A 180 -5.81 17.81 -10.56
N ALA A 181 -4.67 18.03 -11.22
CA ALA A 181 -4.03 17.01 -12.05
C ALA A 181 -3.58 15.76 -11.23
N LEU A 182 -3.09 15.95 -9.99
CA LEU A 182 -2.78 14.85 -9.07
C LEU A 182 -4.02 14.01 -8.71
N LEU A 183 -5.21 14.64 -8.71
CA LEU A 183 -6.49 13.97 -8.50
C LEU A 183 -7.08 13.38 -9.79
N GLY A 184 -6.36 13.51 -10.93
CA GLY A 184 -6.80 13.01 -12.21
C GLY A 184 -7.89 13.85 -12.90
N ILE A 185 -8.06 15.12 -12.47
CA ILE A 185 -9.04 16.04 -13.05
C ILE A 185 -8.40 16.85 -14.18
N ASP A 186 -9.04 16.82 -15.33
CA ASP A 186 -8.68 17.65 -16.46
C ASP A 186 -9.27 19.06 -16.29
N THR A 187 -8.40 20.05 -16.14
CA THR A 187 -8.78 21.46 -15.97
C THR A 187 -9.51 22.02 -17.17
N THR A 188 -9.23 21.54 -18.40
CA THR A 188 -9.95 21.93 -19.62
C THR A 188 -11.41 21.51 -19.56
N ARG A 189 -11.64 20.28 -19.11
CA ARG A 189 -12.98 19.75 -18.92
C ARG A 189 -13.72 20.50 -17.79
N LEU A 190 -13.00 20.86 -16.73
CA LEU A 190 -13.58 21.64 -15.62
C LEU A 190 -14.09 23.01 -16.09
N LEU A 191 -13.35 23.70 -16.97
CA LEU A 191 -13.77 24.98 -17.54
C LEU A 191 -15.02 24.89 -18.44
N THR A 192 -15.22 23.73 -19.09
CA THR A 192 -16.36 23.54 -20.01
C THR A 192 -17.59 22.93 -19.36
N SER A 193 -17.39 21.97 -18.45
CA SER A 193 -18.47 21.18 -17.84
C SER A 193 -18.85 21.64 -16.43
N GLY A 194 -18.03 22.51 -15.81
CA GLY A 194 -18.25 22.98 -14.43
C GLY A 194 -17.76 21.98 -13.37
N ILE A 195 -18.10 22.29 -12.11
CA ILE A 195 -17.65 21.55 -10.93
C ILE A 195 -18.22 20.13 -10.90
N VAL A 196 -17.34 19.15 -10.66
CA VAL A 196 -17.68 17.75 -10.49
C VAL A 196 -17.82 17.47 -8.99
N PRO A 197 -18.98 16.96 -8.50
CA PRO A 197 -19.22 16.79 -7.08
C PRO A 197 -18.47 15.62 -6.44
N CYS A 198 -18.04 14.63 -7.22
CA CYS A 198 -17.44 13.41 -6.71
C CYS A 198 -16.11 13.13 -7.41
N LEU A 199 -15.14 12.66 -6.65
CA LEU A 199 -13.86 12.20 -7.16
C LEU A 199 -13.94 10.72 -7.53
N GLU A 200 -13.57 10.37 -8.76
CA GLU A 200 -13.48 8.99 -9.24
C GLU A 200 -12.15 8.38 -8.86
N ILE A 201 -12.20 7.24 -8.14
CA ILE A 201 -11.03 6.44 -7.83
C ILE A 201 -10.88 5.39 -8.90
N LYS A 202 -9.76 5.44 -9.65
CA LYS A 202 -9.51 4.58 -10.80
C LYS A 202 -8.43 3.54 -10.52
N ALA A 203 -8.54 2.38 -11.20
CA ALA A 203 -7.57 1.32 -11.13
C ALA A 203 -6.23 1.75 -11.78
N PRO A 204 -5.09 1.68 -11.08
CA PRO A 204 -3.78 2.03 -11.64
C PRO A 204 -3.23 0.97 -12.61
N ILE A 205 -3.60 -0.30 -12.41
CA ILE A 205 -3.24 -1.43 -13.26
C ILE A 205 -4.47 -2.31 -13.53
N SER A 206 -4.39 -3.16 -14.56
CA SER A 206 -5.39 -4.21 -14.77
C SER A 206 -5.06 -5.43 -13.90
N GLY A 207 -6.07 -6.04 -13.29
CA GLY A 207 -5.84 -7.21 -12.42
C GLY A 207 -7.06 -7.57 -11.59
N TYR A 208 -6.86 -8.40 -10.59
CA TYR A 208 -7.89 -8.86 -9.67
C TYR A 208 -7.86 -8.05 -8.38
N ALA A 209 -9.01 -7.55 -7.96
CA ALA A 209 -9.13 -6.83 -6.69
C ALA A 209 -9.03 -7.78 -5.51
N THR A 210 -8.15 -7.47 -4.58
CA THR A 210 -7.92 -8.20 -3.33
C THR A 210 -7.94 -7.22 -2.16
N ASP A 211 -8.11 -7.71 -0.94
CA ASP A 211 -8.11 -6.91 0.30
C ASP A 211 -8.99 -5.64 0.20
N VAL A 212 -10.22 -5.82 -0.30
CA VAL A 212 -11.17 -4.71 -0.45
C VAL A 212 -11.68 -4.30 0.91
N LYS A 213 -11.29 -3.10 1.38
CA LYS A 213 -11.66 -2.54 2.69
C LYS A 213 -12.76 -1.49 2.58
N MET A 214 -13.06 -1.03 1.37
CA MET A 214 -14.04 0.01 1.13
C MET A 214 -15.47 -0.52 1.14
N ASN A 215 -16.35 0.28 1.73
CA ASN A 215 -17.80 0.11 1.67
C ASN A 215 -18.46 1.50 1.61
N VAL A 216 -19.69 1.54 1.15
CA VAL A 216 -20.47 2.78 1.03
C VAL A 216 -20.64 3.45 2.40
N GLY A 217 -20.37 4.75 2.48
CA GLY A 217 -20.48 5.56 3.70
C GLY A 217 -19.24 5.53 4.59
N ARG A 218 -18.25 4.65 4.34
CA ARG A 218 -17.02 4.65 5.10
C ARG A 218 -16.14 5.84 4.72
N HIS A 219 -15.60 6.50 5.73
CA HIS A 219 -14.59 7.54 5.58
C HIS A 219 -13.20 6.93 5.56
N PHE A 220 -12.32 7.46 4.71
CA PHE A 220 -10.91 7.09 4.61
C PHE A 220 -10.05 8.33 4.66
N ASP A 221 -8.92 8.22 5.36
CA ASP A 221 -7.90 9.25 5.41
C ASP A 221 -6.92 9.16 4.24
N VAL A 222 -6.14 10.23 4.05
CA VAL A 222 -5.08 10.27 3.03
C VAL A 222 -4.05 9.18 3.30
N GLY A 223 -3.74 8.40 2.27
CA GLY A 223 -2.76 7.30 2.34
C GLY A 223 -3.33 5.97 2.86
N GLU A 224 -4.56 5.94 3.36
CA GLU A 224 -5.19 4.68 3.79
C GLU A 224 -5.48 3.78 2.59
N PRO A 225 -5.14 2.47 2.67
CA PRO A 225 -5.36 1.54 1.58
C PRO A 225 -6.84 1.16 1.45
N LEU A 226 -7.40 1.32 0.27
CA LEU A 226 -8.77 0.96 -0.10
C LEU A 226 -8.90 -0.49 -0.53
N CYS A 227 -7.99 -0.91 -1.41
CA CYS A 227 -7.89 -2.27 -1.95
C CYS A 227 -6.51 -2.50 -2.54
N GLU A 228 -6.18 -3.75 -2.83
CA GLU A 228 -5.05 -4.12 -3.66
C GLU A 228 -5.53 -4.66 -5.00
N ILE A 229 -4.79 -4.37 -6.06
CA ILE A 229 -5.01 -4.95 -7.39
C ILE A 229 -3.78 -5.77 -7.73
N VAL A 230 -3.99 -7.01 -8.13
CA VAL A 230 -2.91 -7.96 -8.42
C VAL A 230 -3.05 -8.50 -9.85
N ASP A 231 -2.00 -8.33 -10.63
CA ASP A 231 -1.88 -8.92 -11.96
C ASP A 231 -1.22 -10.30 -11.84
N LYS A 232 -1.95 -11.35 -12.22
CA LYS A 232 -1.47 -12.73 -12.11
C LYS A 232 -0.67 -13.21 -13.33
N ARG A 233 -0.48 -12.38 -14.34
CA ARG A 233 0.19 -12.80 -15.60
C ARG A 233 1.66 -13.15 -15.41
N ASN A 234 2.34 -12.46 -14.50
CA ASN A 234 3.78 -12.60 -14.27
C ASN A 234 4.10 -13.18 -12.88
N MET A 235 3.28 -14.11 -12.41
CA MET A 235 3.55 -14.77 -11.12
C MET A 235 4.91 -15.46 -11.12
N MET A 236 5.58 -15.40 -9.98
CA MET A 236 6.86 -16.06 -9.74
C MET A 236 6.74 -17.06 -8.60
N LEU A 237 7.59 -18.06 -8.63
CA LEU A 237 7.77 -18.96 -7.49
C LEU A 237 8.97 -18.47 -6.69
N ARG A 238 8.74 -18.08 -5.43
CA ARG A 238 9.78 -17.75 -4.47
C ARG A 238 10.13 -19.00 -3.69
N LEU A 239 11.33 -19.53 -3.89
CA LEU A 239 11.87 -20.67 -3.18
C LEU A 239 12.74 -20.20 -2.03
N THR A 240 12.68 -20.92 -0.92
CA THR A 240 13.57 -20.74 0.22
C THR A 240 14.73 -21.70 0.09
N ALA A 241 15.92 -21.18 -0.22
CA ALA A 241 17.16 -21.94 -0.27
C ALA A 241 17.98 -21.65 0.99
N TYR A 242 18.81 -22.59 1.40
CA TYR A 242 19.70 -22.39 2.55
C TYR A 242 21.12 -22.04 2.08
N GLU A 243 21.89 -21.39 2.94
CA GLU A 243 23.25 -20.95 2.65
C GLU A 243 24.16 -22.06 2.10
N LYS A 244 24.00 -23.30 2.60
CA LYS A 244 24.71 -24.49 2.13
C LYS A 244 24.42 -24.86 0.66
N ASP A 245 23.25 -24.46 0.15
CA ASP A 245 22.78 -24.80 -1.20
C ASP A 245 23.23 -23.77 -2.25
N LEU A 246 23.71 -22.60 -1.80
CA LEU A 246 24.09 -21.47 -2.66
C LEU A 246 25.18 -21.81 -3.69
N ALA A 247 26.17 -22.60 -3.29
CA ALA A 247 27.27 -22.99 -4.16
C ALA A 247 26.78 -23.75 -5.42
N HIS A 248 25.56 -24.29 -5.35
CA HIS A 248 24.96 -25.14 -6.36
C HIS A 248 23.81 -24.48 -7.12
N LEU A 249 23.47 -23.22 -6.78
CA LEU A 249 22.39 -22.46 -7.39
C LEU A 249 22.92 -21.46 -8.40
N LYS A 250 22.43 -21.54 -9.64
CA LYS A 250 22.80 -20.58 -10.69
C LYS A 250 21.55 -20.00 -11.36
N SER A 251 21.63 -18.73 -11.72
CA SER A 251 20.61 -18.12 -12.57
C SER A 251 20.57 -18.84 -13.93
N GLY A 252 19.36 -19.07 -14.44
CA GLY A 252 19.12 -19.79 -15.69
C GLY A 252 18.90 -21.29 -15.54
N GLU A 253 19.04 -21.87 -14.35
CA GLU A 253 18.77 -23.30 -14.13
C GLU A 253 17.28 -23.61 -14.24
N GLN A 254 17.00 -24.82 -14.78
CA GLN A 254 15.63 -25.32 -14.90
C GLN A 254 15.15 -25.87 -13.55
N VAL A 255 13.93 -25.56 -13.22
CA VAL A 255 13.26 -25.96 -11.97
C VAL A 255 11.98 -26.71 -12.33
N ALA A 256 11.81 -27.91 -11.80
CA ALA A 256 10.52 -28.60 -11.80
C ALA A 256 9.86 -28.45 -10.44
N PHE A 257 8.59 -28.07 -10.40
CA PHE A 257 7.88 -27.84 -9.14
C PHE A 257 6.46 -28.36 -9.18
N ARG A 258 5.92 -28.64 -8.01
CA ARG A 258 4.52 -29.03 -7.79
C ARG A 258 3.88 -28.04 -6.84
N VAL A 259 2.66 -27.65 -7.16
CA VAL A 259 1.87 -26.72 -6.33
C VAL A 259 0.90 -27.52 -5.49
N ASN A 260 0.88 -27.26 -4.19
CA ASN A 260 -0.03 -27.94 -3.28
C ASN A 260 -1.50 -27.60 -3.65
N GLY A 261 -2.33 -28.63 -3.71
CA GLY A 261 -3.73 -28.50 -4.13
C GLY A 261 -3.97 -28.64 -5.63
N MET A 262 -2.91 -28.82 -6.47
CA MET A 262 -2.99 -29.03 -7.92
C MET A 262 -2.77 -30.51 -8.34
N GLY A 263 -2.92 -31.45 -7.41
CA GLY A 263 -2.69 -32.87 -7.67
C GLY A 263 -1.22 -33.20 -7.92
N GLN A 264 -0.98 -34.12 -8.85
CA GLN A 264 0.38 -34.63 -9.18
C GLN A 264 1.02 -33.89 -10.37
N GLU A 265 0.42 -32.81 -10.84
CA GLU A 265 0.92 -32.07 -11.99
C GLU A 265 2.27 -31.42 -11.67
N THR A 266 3.23 -31.57 -12.61
CA THR A 266 4.55 -30.98 -12.48
C THR A 266 4.68 -29.79 -13.43
N PHE A 267 5.01 -28.65 -12.86
CA PHE A 267 5.23 -27.41 -13.60
C PHE A 267 6.73 -27.15 -13.75
N HIS A 268 7.06 -26.33 -14.72
CA HIS A 268 8.45 -25.98 -15.02
C HIS A 268 8.67 -24.48 -14.92
N GLY A 269 9.87 -24.11 -14.54
CA GLY A 269 10.30 -22.73 -14.48
C GLY A 269 11.81 -22.61 -14.63
N THR A 270 12.29 -21.38 -14.63
CA THR A 270 13.72 -21.07 -14.74
C THR A 270 14.10 -20.11 -13.62
N VAL A 271 15.21 -20.36 -12.94
CA VAL A 271 15.76 -19.46 -11.93
C VAL A 271 16.05 -18.10 -12.58
N ALA A 272 15.29 -17.10 -12.22
CA ALA A 272 15.42 -15.74 -12.74
C ALA A 272 16.47 -14.95 -11.95
N MET A 273 16.41 -15.03 -10.62
CA MET A 273 17.32 -14.30 -9.72
C MET A 273 17.48 -15.04 -8.40
N ILE A 274 18.62 -14.83 -7.77
CA ILE A 274 18.95 -15.32 -6.42
C ILE A 274 19.10 -14.09 -5.55
N GLY A 275 18.43 -14.08 -4.40
CA GLY A 275 18.51 -12.98 -3.42
C GLY A 275 19.95 -12.73 -3.00
N GLN A 276 20.27 -11.47 -2.77
CA GLN A 276 21.61 -11.06 -2.34
C GLN A 276 21.71 -10.87 -0.82
N GLN A 277 20.59 -11.07 -0.12
CA GLN A 277 20.52 -10.93 1.33
C GLN A 277 20.12 -12.26 1.96
N VAL A 278 20.87 -12.65 2.99
CA VAL A 278 20.54 -13.81 3.83
C VAL A 278 19.59 -13.35 4.92
N ASN A 279 18.51 -14.05 5.13
CA ASN A 279 17.65 -13.87 6.30
C ASN A 279 18.37 -14.43 7.53
N ASN A 280 18.68 -13.56 8.49
CA ASN A 280 19.47 -13.92 9.67
C ASN A 280 18.72 -14.83 10.67
N GLU A 281 17.40 -14.88 10.62
CA GLU A 281 16.60 -15.71 11.52
C GLU A 281 16.70 -17.21 11.17
N ASN A 282 16.68 -17.52 9.88
CA ASN A 282 16.63 -18.91 9.40
C ASN A 282 17.78 -19.26 8.43
N ARG A 283 18.72 -18.33 8.19
CA ARG A 283 19.85 -18.47 7.27
C ARG A 283 19.41 -18.91 5.86
N SER A 284 18.28 -18.38 5.42
CA SER A 284 17.73 -18.66 4.10
C SER A 284 17.95 -17.50 3.15
N ILE A 285 17.88 -17.84 1.86
CA ILE A 285 17.98 -16.92 0.74
C ILE A 285 16.79 -17.16 -0.15
N ASP A 286 16.15 -16.10 -0.59
CA ASP A 286 15.05 -16.16 -1.55
C ASP A 286 15.58 -16.39 -2.96
N VAL A 287 15.07 -17.40 -3.64
CA VAL A 287 15.34 -17.69 -5.05
C VAL A 287 14.06 -17.51 -5.84
N TYR A 288 14.09 -16.63 -6.81
CA TYR A 288 12.92 -16.31 -7.63
C TYR A 288 12.99 -17.09 -8.96
N VAL A 289 11.96 -17.89 -9.20
CA VAL A 289 11.82 -18.71 -10.38
C VAL A 289 10.71 -18.16 -11.25
N ARG A 290 11.02 -17.89 -12.52
CA ARG A 290 10.03 -17.52 -13.52
C ARG A 290 9.30 -18.78 -13.97
N ILE A 291 7.99 -18.79 -13.84
CA ILE A 291 7.13 -19.91 -14.23
C ILE A 291 6.97 -19.93 -15.75
N SER A 292 7.06 -21.10 -16.35
CA SER A 292 6.84 -21.28 -17.78
C SER A 292 5.34 -21.44 -18.05
N GLY A 293 4.81 -20.65 -18.97
CA GLY A 293 3.40 -20.67 -19.32
C GLY A 293 2.50 -19.83 -18.40
N GLN A 294 1.21 -19.75 -18.73
CA GLN A 294 0.19 -19.07 -17.94
C GLN A 294 -0.71 -20.10 -17.28
N HIS A 295 -0.89 -20.00 -15.99
CA HIS A 295 -1.69 -20.92 -15.19
C HIS A 295 -2.78 -20.14 -14.44
N PRO A 296 -3.98 -19.98 -15.02
CA PRO A 296 -5.08 -19.16 -14.43
C PRO A 296 -5.53 -19.65 -13.05
N GLN A 297 -5.34 -20.95 -12.78
CA GLN A 297 -5.64 -21.59 -11.51
C GLN A 297 -4.71 -21.19 -10.36
N PHE A 298 -3.51 -20.68 -10.65
CA PHE A 298 -2.59 -20.27 -9.61
C PHE A 298 -3.11 -19.07 -8.82
N ARG A 299 -2.83 -19.09 -7.53
CA ARG A 299 -3.16 -18.00 -6.60
C ARG A 299 -1.91 -17.60 -5.82
N PRO A 300 -1.69 -16.32 -5.57
CA PRO A 300 -0.63 -15.87 -4.68
C PRO A 300 -0.77 -16.53 -3.31
N GLY A 301 0.35 -16.91 -2.70
CA GLY A 301 0.36 -17.59 -1.41
C GLY A 301 0.20 -19.10 -1.46
N MET A 302 -0.02 -19.72 -2.62
CA MET A 302 0.00 -21.18 -2.75
C MET A 302 1.40 -21.72 -2.48
N TYR A 303 1.49 -22.77 -1.68
CA TYR A 303 2.73 -23.48 -1.40
C TYR A 303 3.13 -24.36 -2.58
N ALA A 304 4.43 -24.45 -2.82
CA ALA A 304 4.99 -25.32 -3.82
C ALA A 304 6.26 -26.00 -3.32
N THR A 305 6.52 -27.19 -3.82
CA THR A 305 7.77 -27.92 -3.62
C THR A 305 8.48 -28.04 -4.96
N ALA A 306 9.73 -27.64 -5.00
CA ALA A 306 10.51 -27.56 -6.22
C ALA A 306 11.79 -28.42 -6.17
N ARG A 307 12.24 -28.90 -7.33
CA ARG A 307 13.51 -29.56 -7.54
C ARG A 307 14.27 -28.83 -8.63
N ILE A 308 15.55 -28.61 -8.43
CA ILE A 308 16.42 -28.04 -9.45
C ILE A 308 16.97 -29.18 -10.29
N LEU A 309 16.70 -29.09 -11.58
CA LEU A 309 17.17 -30.09 -12.55
C LEU A 309 18.64 -29.78 -12.88
N ARG A 310 19.56 -30.50 -12.28
CA ARG A 310 20.98 -30.43 -12.62
C ARG A 310 21.21 -31.12 -13.98
N LYS A 311 21.87 -30.41 -14.89
CA LYS A 311 22.39 -30.99 -16.11
C LYS A 311 23.69 -31.75 -15.84
#